data_e192b453eb54750321858c260715246b
#
_entry.id   e192b453eb54750321858c260715246b
#
_cell.length_a   1.000
_cell.length_b   1.000
_cell.length_c   1.000
_cell.angle_alpha   90.00
_cell.angle_beta   90.00
_cell.angle_gamma   90.00
#
_symmetry.space_group_name_H-M   'P 1'
#
loop_
_entity.id
_entity.type
_entity.pdbx_description
1 polymer ?
#
loop_
_entity_poly.entity_id
_entity_poly.type
_entity_poly.pdbx_seq_one_letter_code
_entity_poly.pdbx_strand_id
1 'polypeptide(L)'
;MGDKIKIGLIRCDTHGYYYGCMMDDADPLVLQANNYVCHHYFSGIYTAARLTMPRVEGFEITKVWDEKPESARRFSETFGGRPQVCEAFTDLATGVDAIFIADCNGSGNDHLRLAEPFLRARIPIFIDKPFASRLADAEAIVKLAEQTGTPMFNASILSYVPAADFFKNRFVELAHAYWPVPGKLPEIPLGVGVVKGVGGAFAQELEGQELAGDFESRMAYLIHGVALALNLFGDDVEWVETMGTLPLEYLHLHLASGREVMILNTASDTFPETCTFYASAYGKYGDVH
;
A
#
# COMPACT_ATOMS: atom_id res chain seq x y z
N MET A 1 8.34 -22.72 20.92
CA MET A 1 8.12 -21.60 19.98
C MET A 1 8.84 -22.00 18.72
N GLY A 2 8.19 -21.97 17.55
CA GLY A 2 8.89 -22.20 16.28
C GLY A 2 9.89 -21.05 16.01
N ASP A 3 10.83 -21.28 15.08
CA ASP A 3 11.75 -20.24 14.65
C ASP A 3 10.96 -19.10 14.00
N LYS A 4 11.32 -17.86 14.31
CA LYS A 4 10.68 -16.67 13.73
C LYS A 4 11.15 -16.48 12.29
N ILE A 5 10.27 -15.95 11.45
CA ILE A 5 10.59 -15.49 10.10
C ILE A 5 11.44 -14.24 10.18
N LYS A 6 12.64 -14.30 9.63
CA LYS A 6 13.64 -13.23 9.65
C LYS A 6 13.41 -12.28 8.48
N ILE A 7 13.20 -11.02 8.80
CA ILE A 7 12.90 -9.97 7.81
C ILE A 7 14.12 -9.08 7.60
N GLY A 8 14.45 -8.86 6.33
CA GLY A 8 15.30 -7.76 5.88
C GLY A 8 14.43 -6.60 5.43
N LEU A 9 14.62 -5.41 6.02
CA LEU A 9 13.86 -4.22 5.69
C LEU A 9 14.71 -3.22 4.89
N ILE A 10 14.19 -2.80 3.76
CA ILE A 10 14.75 -1.74 2.92
C ILE A 10 13.92 -0.49 3.12
N ARG A 11 14.56 0.62 3.45
CA ARG A 11 14.04 1.93 3.81
C ARG A 11 13.38 1.99 5.18
N CYS A 12 13.80 3.02 5.91
CA CYS A 12 13.41 3.28 7.29
C CYS A 12 12.54 4.54 7.39
N ASP A 13 11.67 4.71 6.42
CA ASP A 13 10.66 5.76 6.39
C ASP A 13 9.43 5.41 7.26
N THR A 14 8.38 6.20 7.18
CA THR A 14 7.17 5.96 7.99
C THR A 14 6.56 4.58 7.74
N HIS A 15 6.56 4.08 6.49
CA HIS A 15 6.08 2.74 6.19
C HIS A 15 7.00 1.64 6.72
N GLY A 16 8.31 1.85 6.68
CA GLY A 16 9.27 0.96 7.34
C GLY A 16 8.96 0.80 8.82
N TYR A 17 8.71 1.90 9.52
CA TYR A 17 8.28 1.85 10.93
C TYR A 17 6.91 1.20 11.12
N TYR A 18 5.93 1.43 10.21
CA TYR A 18 4.63 0.76 10.29
C TYR A 18 4.77 -0.75 10.23
N TYR A 19 5.41 -1.27 9.19
CA TYR A 19 5.62 -2.71 9.05
C TYR A 19 6.47 -3.27 10.19
N GLY A 20 7.50 -2.52 10.59
CA GLY A 20 8.36 -2.90 11.71
C GLY A 20 7.60 -3.10 13.00
N CYS A 21 6.81 -2.11 13.41
CA CYS A 21 6.01 -2.19 14.64
C CYS A 21 4.91 -3.25 14.60
N MET A 22 4.42 -3.60 13.41
CA MET A 22 3.46 -4.71 13.24
C MET A 22 4.11 -6.08 13.39
N MET A 23 5.40 -6.20 13.14
CA MET A 23 6.12 -7.47 13.09
C MET A 23 7.02 -7.72 14.30
N ASP A 24 7.55 -6.68 14.92
CA ASP A 24 8.56 -6.82 15.98
C ASP A 24 8.36 -5.82 17.13
N ASP A 25 9.06 -6.03 18.26
CA ASP A 25 8.96 -5.19 19.45
C ASP A 25 9.72 -3.88 19.26
N ALA A 26 9.00 -2.78 19.26
CA ALA A 26 9.54 -1.42 19.23
C ALA A 26 9.44 -0.75 20.61
N ASP A 27 10.44 0.05 20.95
CA ASP A 27 10.34 0.96 22.11
C ASP A 27 9.45 2.15 21.76
N PRO A 28 8.31 2.34 22.44
CA PRO A 28 7.38 3.41 22.08
C PRO A 28 7.95 4.82 22.22
N LEU A 29 8.83 5.06 23.19
CA LEU A 29 9.40 6.38 23.42
C LEU A 29 10.50 6.71 22.40
N VAL A 30 11.30 5.71 22.03
CA VAL A 30 12.27 5.85 20.94
C VAL A 30 11.57 6.01 19.61
N LEU A 31 10.49 5.26 19.36
CA LEU A 31 9.64 5.45 18.18
C LEU A 31 9.08 6.87 18.09
N GLN A 32 8.58 7.42 19.21
CA GLN A 32 8.10 8.80 19.27
C GLN A 32 9.17 9.81 18.85
N ALA A 33 10.41 9.60 19.29
CA ALA A 33 11.52 10.48 18.96
C ALA A 33 11.98 10.34 17.50
N ASN A 34 11.96 9.12 16.96
CA ASN A 34 12.49 8.81 15.65
C ASN A 34 11.46 8.90 14.52
N ASN A 35 10.20 8.57 14.79
CA ASN A 35 9.09 8.66 13.85
C ASN A 35 7.78 8.99 14.57
N TYR A 36 7.55 10.27 14.81
CA TYR A 36 6.35 10.74 15.52
C TYR A 36 5.05 10.34 14.83
N VAL A 37 5.02 10.34 13.50
CA VAL A 37 3.81 10.01 12.72
C VAL A 37 3.40 8.56 12.98
N CYS A 38 4.31 7.62 12.84
CA CYS A 38 4.05 6.21 13.14
C CYS A 38 3.64 6.01 14.62
N HIS A 39 4.36 6.65 15.54
CA HIS A 39 4.01 6.62 16.96
C HIS A 39 2.59 7.13 17.21
N HIS A 40 2.20 8.26 16.61
CA HIS A 40 0.86 8.84 16.76
C HIS A 40 -0.22 7.86 16.33
N TYR A 41 -0.06 7.21 15.19
CA TYR A 41 -1.02 6.21 14.72
C TYR A 41 -1.14 5.00 15.65
N PHE A 42 -0.05 4.56 16.26
CA PHE A 42 -0.02 3.31 17.01
C PHE A 42 -0.20 3.47 18.52
N SER A 43 0.09 4.62 19.07
CA SER A 43 -0.14 4.90 20.50
C SER A 43 -1.56 5.39 20.78
N GLY A 44 -2.23 5.96 19.79
CA GLY A 44 -3.51 6.61 20.00
C GLY A 44 -3.40 7.76 21.01
N ILE A 45 -4.56 8.11 21.60
CA ILE A 45 -4.65 9.23 22.56
C ILE A 45 -4.31 8.85 24.01
N TYR A 46 -3.96 7.59 24.29
CA TYR A 46 -3.96 7.12 25.66
C TYR A 46 -2.64 7.30 26.39
N THR A 47 -1.52 6.98 25.74
CA THR A 47 -0.19 7.15 26.35
C THR A 47 0.95 6.98 25.36
N ALA A 48 1.92 7.87 25.42
CA ALA A 48 3.11 7.81 24.59
C ALA A 48 3.98 6.56 24.84
N ALA A 49 3.88 5.97 26.03
CA ALA A 49 4.68 4.82 26.44
C ALA A 49 4.07 3.46 26.02
N ARG A 50 2.97 3.45 25.25
CA ARG A 50 2.29 2.21 24.88
C ARG A 50 1.79 2.24 23.46
N LEU A 51 2.19 1.27 22.66
CA LEU A 51 1.58 0.99 21.37
C LEU A 51 0.33 0.12 21.56
N THR A 52 -0.76 0.47 20.87
CA THR A 52 -2.08 -0.15 21.03
C THR A 52 -2.47 -1.04 19.84
N MET A 53 -1.71 -0.95 18.74
CA MET A 53 -1.99 -1.79 17.58
C MET A 53 -1.68 -3.28 17.85
N PRO A 54 -2.45 -4.20 17.29
CA PRO A 54 -2.12 -5.62 17.36
C PRO A 54 -0.88 -5.92 16.52
N ARG A 55 0.03 -6.70 17.10
CA ARG A 55 1.21 -7.21 16.40
C ARG A 55 0.91 -8.58 15.80
N VAL A 56 1.47 -8.84 14.64
CA VAL A 56 1.50 -10.16 14.02
C VAL A 56 2.72 -10.91 14.57
N GLU A 57 2.46 -12.00 15.29
CA GLU A 57 3.54 -12.79 15.89
C GLU A 57 4.24 -13.68 14.87
N GLY A 58 5.43 -14.15 15.20
CA GLY A 58 6.19 -15.08 14.37
C GLY A 58 7.17 -14.41 13.41
N PHE A 59 7.36 -13.10 13.50
CA PHE A 59 8.34 -12.35 12.73
C PHE A 59 9.38 -11.68 13.62
N GLU A 60 10.54 -11.38 13.04
CA GLU A 60 11.56 -10.50 13.62
C GLU A 60 12.32 -9.77 12.52
N ILE A 61 12.65 -8.50 12.75
CA ILE A 61 13.48 -7.73 11.84
C ILE A 61 14.94 -7.95 12.24
N THR A 62 15.70 -8.58 11.36
CA THR A 62 17.09 -8.94 11.65
C THR A 62 18.10 -8.05 10.96
N LYS A 63 17.73 -7.49 9.80
CA LYS A 63 18.59 -6.59 9.02
C LYS A 63 17.82 -5.42 8.48
N VAL A 64 18.51 -4.30 8.33
CA VAL A 64 17.92 -3.05 7.84
C VAL A 64 18.94 -2.27 7.00
N TRP A 65 18.44 -1.63 5.96
CA TRP A 65 19.20 -0.72 5.12
C TRP A 65 18.34 0.47 4.69
N ASP A 66 18.98 1.63 4.56
CA ASP A 66 18.40 2.86 4.04
C ASP A 66 19.47 3.63 3.26
N GLU A 67 19.08 4.37 2.25
CA GLU A 67 19.97 5.28 1.50
C GLU A 67 20.69 6.26 2.43
N LYS A 68 20.03 6.62 3.53
CA LYS A 68 20.57 7.45 4.60
C LYS A 68 20.96 6.54 5.79
N PRO A 69 22.25 6.25 6.01
CA PRO A 69 22.67 5.35 7.08
C PRO A 69 22.18 5.76 8.47
N GLU A 70 21.94 7.05 8.67
CA GLU A 70 21.37 7.56 9.93
C GLU A 70 19.93 7.10 10.14
N SER A 71 19.11 7.03 9.09
CA SER A 71 17.74 6.52 9.17
C SER A 71 17.73 5.04 9.57
N ALA A 72 18.64 4.24 9.00
CA ALA A 72 18.78 2.84 9.37
C ALA A 72 19.25 2.66 10.84
N ARG A 73 20.14 3.51 11.33
CA ARG A 73 20.58 3.49 12.74
C ARG A 73 19.41 3.81 13.68
N ARG A 74 18.68 4.90 13.43
CA ARG A 74 17.51 5.30 14.23
C ARG A 74 16.44 4.23 14.24
N PHE A 75 16.22 3.59 13.08
CA PHE A 75 15.32 2.46 13.00
C PHE A 75 15.79 1.32 13.91
N SER A 76 17.04 0.90 13.77
CA SER A 76 17.60 -0.16 14.62
C SER A 76 17.48 0.16 16.12
N GLU A 77 17.77 1.40 16.52
CA GLU A 77 17.61 1.86 17.92
C GLU A 77 16.18 1.71 18.41
N THR A 78 15.18 2.03 17.58
CA THR A 78 13.76 1.89 17.92
C THR A 78 13.40 0.44 18.24
N PHE A 79 14.07 -0.51 17.60
CA PHE A 79 13.91 -1.95 17.84
C PHE A 79 14.98 -2.52 18.78
N GLY A 80 15.51 -1.68 19.70
CA GLY A 80 16.44 -2.09 20.75
C GLY A 80 17.83 -2.46 20.24
N GLY A 81 18.24 -1.97 19.08
CA GLY A 81 19.53 -2.26 18.45
C GLY A 81 19.65 -3.69 17.88
N ARG A 82 18.54 -4.43 17.80
CA ARG A 82 18.53 -5.81 17.27
C ARG A 82 18.76 -5.90 15.78
N PRO A 83 18.09 -5.09 14.91
CA PRO A 83 18.34 -5.13 13.49
C PRO A 83 19.76 -4.68 13.15
N GLN A 84 20.49 -5.52 12.45
CA GLN A 84 21.83 -5.17 11.92
C GLN A 84 21.67 -4.12 10.83
N VAL A 85 22.34 -2.99 10.97
CA VAL A 85 22.46 -1.98 9.91
C VAL A 85 23.43 -2.45 8.86
N CYS A 86 23.01 -2.55 7.61
CA CYS A 86 23.80 -2.99 6.48
C CYS A 86 24.40 -1.78 5.73
N GLU A 87 25.58 -1.95 5.13
CA GLU A 87 26.22 -0.90 4.31
C GLU A 87 25.62 -0.84 2.90
N ALA A 88 25.26 -2.00 2.33
CA ALA A 88 24.58 -2.10 1.05
C ALA A 88 23.25 -2.87 1.21
N PHE A 89 22.23 -2.49 0.41
CA PHE A 89 20.95 -3.21 0.46
C PHE A 89 21.09 -4.68 0.06
N THR A 90 22.06 -5.01 -0.79
CA THR A 90 22.35 -6.39 -1.18
C THR A 90 22.84 -7.27 -0.04
N ASP A 91 23.37 -6.69 1.05
CA ASP A 91 23.81 -7.43 2.23
C ASP A 91 22.64 -8.08 3.00
N LEU A 92 21.43 -7.63 2.71
CA LEU A 92 20.21 -8.23 3.24
C LEU A 92 19.94 -9.63 2.66
N ALA A 93 20.54 -9.99 1.52
CA ALA A 93 20.29 -11.27 0.86
C ALA A 93 20.74 -12.51 1.67
N THR A 94 21.44 -12.33 2.77
CA THR A 94 21.94 -13.43 3.61
C THR A 94 21.31 -13.42 4.98
N GLY A 95 20.86 -14.58 5.47
CA GLY A 95 20.36 -14.74 6.83
C GLY A 95 18.99 -14.10 7.09
N VAL A 96 18.20 -13.87 6.04
CA VAL A 96 16.80 -13.46 6.10
C VAL A 96 15.93 -14.46 5.33
N ASP A 97 14.67 -14.53 5.70
CA ASP A 97 13.67 -15.40 5.07
C ASP A 97 12.78 -14.63 4.09
N ALA A 98 12.64 -13.31 4.25
CA ALA A 98 11.92 -12.45 3.34
C ALA A 98 12.44 -11.00 3.39
N ILE A 99 12.15 -10.25 2.33
CA ILE A 99 12.49 -8.82 2.20
C ILE A 99 11.21 -7.98 2.19
N PHE A 100 11.25 -6.85 2.88
CA PHE A 100 10.25 -5.79 2.78
C PHE A 100 10.91 -4.54 2.21
N ILE A 101 10.44 -4.08 1.04
CA ILE A 101 10.77 -2.76 0.51
C ILE A 101 9.66 -1.82 0.95
N ALA A 102 9.97 -0.89 1.86
CA ALA A 102 9.06 0.16 2.28
C ALA A 102 9.27 1.41 1.43
N ASP A 103 8.20 2.11 1.09
CA ASP A 103 8.24 3.34 0.32
C ASP A 103 7.03 4.24 0.62
N CYS A 104 7.10 4.99 1.70
CA CYS A 104 6.00 5.84 2.13
C CYS A 104 5.69 6.94 1.11
N ASN A 105 6.72 7.63 0.65
CA ASN A 105 6.61 8.87 -0.13
C ASN A 105 7.22 8.76 -1.54
N GLY A 106 7.80 7.63 -1.89
CA GLY A 106 8.43 7.43 -3.19
C GLY A 106 7.42 7.14 -4.30
N SER A 107 7.92 7.18 -5.51
CA SER A 107 7.15 6.87 -6.73
C SER A 107 7.31 5.42 -7.19
N GLY A 108 8.10 4.61 -6.49
CA GLY A 108 8.45 3.25 -6.93
C GLY A 108 9.40 3.21 -8.14
N ASN A 109 10.07 4.32 -8.45
CA ASN A 109 10.93 4.44 -9.63
C ASN A 109 12.20 3.58 -9.56
N ASP A 110 12.59 3.13 -8.40
CA ASP A 110 13.77 2.29 -8.18
C ASP A 110 13.45 0.91 -7.61
N HIS A 111 12.17 0.55 -7.50
CA HIS A 111 11.76 -0.74 -6.97
C HIS A 111 12.31 -1.93 -7.78
N LEU A 112 12.42 -1.80 -9.11
CA LEU A 112 13.09 -2.83 -9.92
C LEU A 112 14.54 -3.05 -9.47
N ARG A 113 15.31 -1.97 -9.31
CA ARG A 113 16.70 -2.04 -8.84
C ARG A 113 16.83 -2.67 -7.46
N LEU A 114 15.92 -2.30 -6.54
CA LEU A 114 15.93 -2.81 -5.18
C LEU A 114 15.45 -4.26 -5.09
N ALA A 115 14.48 -4.66 -5.90
CA ALA A 115 13.90 -6.00 -5.85
C ALA A 115 14.74 -7.06 -6.60
N GLU A 116 15.39 -6.68 -7.70
CA GLU A 116 16.07 -7.61 -8.62
C GLU A 116 17.05 -8.57 -7.92
N PRO A 117 17.97 -8.15 -7.02
CA PRO A 117 18.89 -9.06 -6.38
C PRO A 117 18.21 -10.16 -5.56
N PHE A 118 17.12 -9.82 -4.89
CA PHE A 118 16.37 -10.74 -4.02
C PHE A 118 15.50 -11.70 -4.83
N LEU A 119 14.86 -11.22 -5.89
CA LEU A 119 14.12 -12.06 -6.83
C LEU A 119 15.05 -13.10 -7.47
N ARG A 120 16.26 -12.70 -7.89
CA ARG A 120 17.27 -13.61 -8.42
C ARG A 120 17.78 -14.61 -7.38
N ALA A 121 17.88 -14.18 -6.12
CA ALA A 121 18.26 -15.05 -5.00
C ALA A 121 17.09 -15.93 -4.51
N ARG A 122 15.91 -15.79 -5.08
CA ARG A 122 14.67 -16.51 -4.70
C ARG A 122 14.25 -16.25 -3.25
N ILE A 123 14.45 -15.03 -2.77
CA ILE A 123 14.01 -14.60 -1.44
C ILE A 123 12.64 -13.96 -1.59
N PRO A 124 11.60 -14.45 -0.90
CA PRO A 124 10.27 -13.86 -0.89
C PRO A 124 10.32 -12.37 -0.61
N ILE A 125 9.52 -11.59 -1.34
CA ILE A 125 9.61 -10.14 -1.25
C ILE A 125 8.23 -9.48 -1.22
N PHE A 126 8.07 -8.53 -0.31
CA PHE A 126 7.00 -7.53 -0.34
C PHE A 126 7.57 -6.22 -0.90
N ILE A 127 6.88 -5.65 -1.86
CA ILE A 127 7.20 -4.34 -2.45
C ILE A 127 6.05 -3.41 -2.13
N ASP A 128 6.34 -2.29 -1.47
CA ASP A 128 5.32 -1.32 -1.09
C ASP A 128 4.72 -0.59 -2.31
N LYS A 129 3.70 0.18 -2.05
CA LYS A 129 3.04 1.05 -3.03
C LYS A 129 3.83 2.37 -3.22
N PRO A 130 3.83 2.92 -4.43
CA PRO A 130 3.36 2.33 -5.67
C PRO A 130 4.31 1.23 -6.13
N PHE A 131 3.80 0.23 -6.83
CA PHE A 131 4.58 -0.93 -7.25
C PHE A 131 5.79 -0.57 -8.13
N ALA A 132 5.56 0.31 -9.10
CA ALA A 132 6.57 0.90 -9.95
C ALA A 132 6.01 2.19 -10.59
N SER A 133 6.89 3.12 -10.99
CA SER A 133 6.48 4.33 -11.70
C SER A 133 6.35 4.15 -13.21
N ARG A 134 6.88 3.05 -13.76
CA ARG A 134 6.82 2.73 -15.18
C ARG A 134 6.26 1.34 -15.39
N LEU A 135 5.41 1.19 -16.40
CA LEU A 135 4.87 -0.12 -16.78
C LEU A 135 5.99 -1.13 -17.08
N ALA A 136 7.02 -0.71 -17.82
CA ALA A 136 8.14 -1.59 -18.16
C ALA A 136 8.88 -2.14 -16.94
N ASP A 137 9.03 -1.34 -15.87
CA ASP A 137 9.65 -1.77 -14.63
C ASP A 137 8.74 -2.74 -13.87
N ALA A 138 7.42 -2.45 -13.83
CA ALA A 138 6.43 -3.37 -13.26
C ALA A 138 6.43 -4.74 -13.97
N GLU A 139 6.39 -4.73 -15.30
CA GLU A 139 6.46 -5.95 -16.11
C GLU A 139 7.77 -6.72 -15.88
N ALA A 140 8.91 -6.01 -15.77
CA ALA A 140 10.20 -6.62 -15.50
C ALA A 140 10.26 -7.29 -14.13
N ILE A 141 9.71 -6.65 -13.08
CA ILE A 141 9.62 -7.21 -11.72
C ILE A 141 8.78 -8.48 -11.74
N VAL A 142 7.56 -8.41 -12.30
CA VAL A 142 6.63 -9.57 -12.38
C VAL A 142 7.27 -10.72 -13.15
N LYS A 143 7.79 -10.45 -14.34
CA LYS A 143 8.46 -11.45 -15.17
C LYS A 143 9.64 -12.11 -14.47
N LEU A 144 10.44 -11.34 -13.73
CA LEU A 144 11.58 -11.88 -12.99
C LEU A 144 11.09 -12.76 -11.83
N ALA A 145 10.06 -12.35 -11.09
CA ALA A 145 9.46 -13.16 -10.04
C ALA A 145 8.93 -14.51 -10.57
N GLU A 146 8.23 -14.48 -11.71
CA GLU A 146 7.74 -15.69 -12.39
C GLU A 146 8.89 -16.59 -12.85
N GLN A 147 9.91 -16.04 -13.52
CA GLN A 147 11.07 -16.79 -14.01
C GLN A 147 11.86 -17.48 -12.90
N THR A 148 11.94 -16.86 -11.75
CA THR A 148 12.68 -17.41 -10.59
C THR A 148 11.80 -18.27 -9.69
N GLY A 149 10.48 -18.18 -9.84
CA GLY A 149 9.50 -18.79 -8.94
C GLY A 149 9.49 -18.15 -7.55
N THR A 150 9.88 -16.88 -7.45
CA THR A 150 9.97 -16.17 -6.17
C THR A 150 8.61 -15.63 -5.76
N PRO A 151 8.11 -15.95 -4.55
CA PRO A 151 6.90 -15.33 -4.03
C PRO A 151 7.09 -13.81 -3.91
N MET A 152 6.16 -13.06 -4.49
CA MET A 152 6.15 -11.62 -4.46
C MET A 152 4.75 -11.11 -4.11
N PHE A 153 4.67 -10.05 -3.33
CA PHE A 153 3.43 -9.42 -2.95
C PHE A 153 3.56 -7.90 -2.98
N ASN A 154 2.53 -7.25 -3.49
CA ASN A 154 2.36 -5.78 -3.45
C ASN A 154 0.91 -5.49 -3.10
N ALA A 155 0.68 -4.50 -2.27
CA ALA A 155 -0.68 -4.09 -1.95
C ALA A 155 -0.78 -2.65 -1.47
N SER A 156 -1.93 -2.06 -1.73
CA SER A 156 -2.42 -0.92 -0.97
C SER A 156 -3.22 -1.42 0.24
N ILE A 157 -3.05 -0.80 1.39
CA ILE A 157 -3.83 -1.11 2.59
C ILE A 157 -5.34 -1.02 2.35
N LEU A 158 -5.78 -0.12 1.46
CA LEU A 158 -7.21 0.05 1.17
C LEU A 158 -7.85 -1.17 0.50
N SER A 159 -7.06 -2.09 -0.06
CA SER A 159 -7.56 -3.37 -0.55
C SER A 159 -7.97 -4.34 0.58
N TYR A 160 -7.55 -4.08 1.82
CA TYR A 160 -7.72 -5.01 2.95
C TYR A 160 -8.43 -4.39 4.16
N VAL A 161 -8.94 -3.17 4.04
CA VAL A 161 -9.68 -2.55 5.15
C VAL A 161 -11.04 -3.24 5.36
N PRO A 162 -11.43 -3.52 6.61
CA PRO A 162 -12.72 -4.17 6.89
C PRO A 162 -13.94 -3.42 6.33
N ALA A 163 -13.82 -2.09 6.17
CA ALA A 163 -14.86 -1.28 5.56
C ALA A 163 -15.14 -1.66 4.10
N ALA A 164 -14.12 -2.10 3.34
CA ALA A 164 -14.31 -2.56 1.96
C ALA A 164 -15.13 -3.84 1.90
N ASP A 165 -14.90 -4.79 2.82
CA ASP A 165 -15.69 -6.02 2.91
C ASP A 165 -17.12 -5.73 3.36
N PHE A 166 -17.30 -4.82 4.31
CA PHE A 166 -18.63 -4.37 4.73
C PHE A 166 -19.40 -3.75 3.55
N PHE A 167 -18.76 -2.88 2.78
CA PHE A 167 -19.34 -2.27 1.59
C PHE A 167 -19.77 -3.33 0.56
N LYS A 168 -18.89 -4.28 0.22
CA LYS A 168 -19.21 -5.37 -0.73
C LYS A 168 -20.40 -6.20 -0.26
N ASN A 169 -20.40 -6.59 1.00
CA ASN A 169 -21.49 -7.37 1.58
C ASN A 169 -22.81 -6.60 1.58
N ARG A 170 -22.78 -5.31 1.90
CA ARG A 170 -23.97 -4.45 1.88
C ARG A 170 -24.53 -4.30 0.48
N PHE A 171 -23.69 -4.17 -0.51
CA PHE A 171 -24.09 -4.08 -1.92
C PHE A 171 -24.76 -5.39 -2.39
N VAL A 172 -24.21 -6.53 -2.01
CA VAL A 172 -24.81 -7.86 -2.28
C VAL A 172 -26.15 -8.00 -1.59
N GLU A 173 -26.26 -7.61 -0.32
CA GLU A 173 -27.54 -7.66 0.44
C GLU A 173 -28.63 -6.83 -0.23
N LEU A 174 -28.32 -5.62 -0.68
CA LEU A 174 -29.27 -4.76 -1.40
C LEU A 174 -29.75 -5.44 -2.70
N ALA A 175 -28.83 -6.03 -3.46
CA ALA A 175 -29.19 -6.78 -4.65
C ALA A 175 -30.12 -7.95 -4.34
N HIS A 176 -29.90 -8.68 -3.26
CA HIS A 176 -30.76 -9.77 -2.81
C HIS A 176 -32.12 -9.31 -2.27
N ALA A 177 -32.15 -8.20 -1.53
CA ALA A 177 -33.39 -7.71 -0.93
C ALA A 177 -34.45 -7.32 -1.97
N TYR A 178 -34.04 -6.84 -3.11
CA TYR A 178 -34.94 -6.39 -4.17
C TYR A 178 -35.27 -7.43 -5.24
N TRP A 179 -34.64 -8.62 -5.22
CA TRP A 179 -34.91 -9.65 -6.22
C TRP A 179 -35.01 -11.06 -5.63
N PRO A 180 -36.12 -11.37 -4.93
CA PRO A 180 -36.31 -12.72 -4.36
C PRO A 180 -36.78 -13.72 -5.43
N VAL A 181 -35.98 -14.03 -6.44
CA VAL A 181 -36.28 -15.14 -7.36
C VAL A 181 -35.58 -16.38 -6.81
N PRO A 182 -36.31 -17.36 -6.29
CA PRO A 182 -35.69 -18.61 -5.82
C PRO A 182 -34.90 -19.29 -6.93
N GLY A 183 -33.64 -19.60 -6.65
CA GLY A 183 -32.77 -20.37 -7.55
C GLY A 183 -31.98 -19.57 -8.59
N LYS A 184 -32.11 -18.26 -8.66
CA LYS A 184 -31.17 -17.39 -9.38
C LYS A 184 -30.47 -16.49 -8.39
N LEU A 185 -29.13 -16.57 -8.37
CA LEU A 185 -28.35 -15.47 -7.84
C LEU A 185 -28.68 -14.24 -8.70
N PRO A 186 -29.11 -13.12 -8.11
CA PRO A 186 -29.30 -11.91 -8.89
C PRO A 186 -27.96 -11.58 -9.55
N GLU A 187 -28.01 -11.31 -10.86
CA GLU A 187 -26.91 -10.60 -11.48
C GLU A 187 -26.72 -9.33 -10.68
N ILE A 188 -25.53 -9.13 -10.11
CA ILE A 188 -25.22 -7.90 -9.40
C ILE A 188 -25.49 -6.78 -10.41
N PRO A 189 -26.42 -5.84 -10.10
CA PRO A 189 -26.77 -4.81 -11.04
C PRO A 189 -25.49 -4.08 -11.47
N LEU A 190 -25.36 -3.83 -12.75
CA LEU A 190 -24.30 -3.00 -13.27
C LEU A 190 -24.31 -1.68 -12.49
N GLY A 191 -23.31 -1.47 -11.66
CA GLY A 191 -23.24 -0.31 -10.79
C GLY A 191 -22.20 0.65 -11.31
N VAL A 192 -22.48 1.93 -11.19
CA VAL A 192 -21.45 2.96 -11.30
C VAL A 192 -20.74 3.02 -9.96
N GLY A 193 -19.45 2.77 -9.96
CA GLY A 193 -18.63 2.94 -8.77
C GLY A 193 -17.99 4.31 -8.77
N VAL A 194 -18.05 5.00 -7.64
CA VAL A 194 -17.29 6.25 -7.44
C VAL A 194 -16.35 6.05 -6.27
N VAL A 195 -15.06 6.13 -6.53
CA VAL A 195 -14.03 6.09 -5.52
C VAL A 195 -13.30 7.41 -5.53
N LYS A 196 -13.25 8.07 -4.39
CA LYS A 196 -12.43 9.27 -4.22
C LYS A 196 -11.02 8.85 -3.81
N GLY A 197 -10.05 9.18 -4.67
CA GLY A 197 -8.63 9.13 -4.32
C GLY A 197 -8.12 10.54 -4.01
N VAL A 198 -7.17 10.64 -3.10
CA VAL A 198 -6.44 11.89 -2.83
C VAL A 198 -5.08 11.80 -3.49
N GLY A 199 -4.85 12.66 -4.49
CA GLY A 199 -3.55 12.80 -5.15
C GLY A 199 -2.88 14.11 -4.73
N GLY A 200 -1.56 14.12 -4.71
CA GLY A 200 -0.77 15.34 -4.50
C GLY A 200 -0.66 15.82 -3.04
N ALA A 201 -1.21 15.10 -2.07
CA ALA A 201 -1.13 15.49 -0.65
C ALA A 201 0.31 15.65 -0.11
N PHE A 202 1.29 15.05 -0.78
CA PHE A 202 2.72 15.09 -0.42
C PHE A 202 3.61 15.69 -1.51
N ALA A 203 3.07 16.51 -2.40
CA ALA A 203 3.86 17.12 -3.46
C ALA A 203 5.13 17.83 -2.91
N GLN A 204 5.03 18.43 -1.73
CA GLN A 204 6.15 19.11 -1.09
C GLN A 204 7.20 18.15 -0.52
N GLU A 205 6.80 16.97 -0.03
CA GLU A 205 7.73 15.96 0.50
C GLU A 205 8.49 15.23 -0.61
N LEU A 206 7.94 15.24 -1.82
CA LEU A 206 8.59 14.68 -3.01
C LEU A 206 9.43 15.72 -3.76
N GLU A 207 9.43 16.97 -3.29
CA GLU A 207 10.25 18.03 -3.90
C GLU A 207 11.72 17.65 -3.88
N GLY A 208 12.35 17.68 -5.05
CA GLY A 208 13.75 17.28 -5.23
C GLY A 208 13.98 15.76 -5.44
N GLN A 209 12.96 14.93 -5.43
CA GLN A 209 13.10 13.56 -5.89
C GLN A 209 13.04 13.49 -7.42
N GLU A 210 13.97 12.75 -8.02
CA GLU A 210 13.95 12.48 -9.45
C GLU A 210 12.91 11.38 -9.72
N LEU A 211 11.74 11.78 -10.23
CA LEU A 211 10.69 10.85 -10.60
C LEU A 211 10.95 10.29 -11.99
N ALA A 212 10.97 8.98 -12.13
CA ALA A 212 11.07 8.33 -13.42
C ALA A 212 9.71 8.30 -14.12
N GLY A 213 9.56 9.06 -15.22
CA GLY A 213 8.32 9.17 -16.00
C GLY A 213 7.53 10.45 -15.70
N ASP A 214 6.36 10.57 -16.32
CA ASP A 214 5.49 11.77 -16.24
C ASP A 214 4.54 11.74 -15.03
N PHE A 215 4.89 11.04 -13.99
CA PHE A 215 3.98 10.71 -12.89
C PHE A 215 4.21 11.56 -11.67
N GLU A 216 4.53 12.68 -11.62
CA GLU A 216 4.60 13.57 -10.45
C GLU A 216 4.24 12.87 -9.09
N SER A 217 4.11 13.61 -8.04
CA SER A 217 3.71 13.16 -6.69
C SER A 217 2.38 12.38 -6.60
N ARG A 218 1.58 12.42 -7.65
CA ARG A 218 0.28 11.72 -7.73
C ARG A 218 0.35 10.23 -7.50
N MET A 219 1.42 9.58 -7.95
CA MET A 219 1.57 8.13 -7.85
C MET A 219 1.56 7.61 -6.41
N ALA A 220 2.07 8.36 -5.45
CA ALA A 220 2.14 7.92 -4.06
C ALA A 220 0.75 7.70 -3.43
N TYR A 221 -0.28 8.44 -3.88
CA TYR A 221 -1.62 8.41 -3.29
C TYR A 221 -2.73 7.96 -4.22
N LEU A 222 -2.66 8.27 -5.51
CA LEU A 222 -3.67 7.84 -6.49
C LEU A 222 -3.85 6.31 -6.49
N ILE A 223 -2.77 5.57 -6.29
CA ILE A 223 -2.80 4.12 -6.23
C ILE A 223 -3.77 3.57 -5.16
N HIS A 224 -3.99 4.29 -4.06
CA HIS A 224 -4.93 3.88 -3.03
C HIS A 224 -6.39 3.91 -3.53
N GLY A 225 -6.76 4.96 -4.27
CA GLY A 225 -8.08 5.04 -4.91
C GLY A 225 -8.28 3.97 -5.97
N VAL A 226 -7.25 3.73 -6.80
CA VAL A 226 -7.26 2.67 -7.81
C VAL A 226 -7.40 1.29 -7.15
N ALA A 227 -6.57 0.99 -6.15
CA ALA A 227 -6.62 -0.29 -5.45
C ALA A 227 -7.97 -0.55 -4.76
N LEU A 228 -8.56 0.49 -4.16
CA LEU A 228 -9.90 0.40 -3.58
C LEU A 228 -10.95 0.13 -4.67
N ALA A 229 -10.89 0.84 -5.79
CA ALA A 229 -11.81 0.66 -6.90
C ALA A 229 -11.77 -0.77 -7.46
N LEU A 230 -10.57 -1.29 -7.73
CA LEU A 230 -10.39 -2.65 -8.24
C LEU A 230 -10.87 -3.70 -7.22
N ASN A 231 -10.62 -3.48 -5.92
CA ASN A 231 -11.10 -4.38 -4.87
C ASN A 231 -12.63 -4.40 -4.77
N LEU A 232 -13.29 -3.25 -4.90
CA LEU A 232 -14.75 -3.15 -4.73
C LEU A 232 -15.53 -3.58 -5.98
N PHE A 233 -15.02 -3.28 -7.16
CA PHE A 233 -15.80 -3.39 -8.40
C PHE A 233 -15.26 -4.43 -9.38
N GLY A 234 -14.03 -4.89 -9.22
CA GLY A 234 -13.36 -5.89 -10.07
C GLY A 234 -12.13 -5.34 -10.75
N ASP A 235 -11.27 -6.24 -11.21
CA ASP A 235 -9.98 -5.97 -11.85
C ASP A 235 -9.98 -6.31 -13.36
N ASP A 236 -11.14 -6.65 -13.89
CA ASP A 236 -11.38 -6.99 -15.30
C ASP A 236 -11.48 -5.73 -16.21
N VAL A 237 -10.53 -4.79 -16.04
CA VAL A 237 -10.49 -3.52 -16.75
C VAL A 237 -10.18 -3.73 -18.23
N GLU A 238 -11.08 -3.30 -19.12
CA GLU A 238 -10.86 -3.33 -20.58
C GLU A 238 -10.20 -2.05 -21.09
N TRP A 239 -10.60 -0.90 -20.57
CA TRP A 239 -10.00 0.38 -20.93
C TRP A 239 -10.10 1.41 -19.80
N VAL A 240 -9.24 2.40 -19.88
CA VAL A 240 -9.16 3.54 -18.96
C VAL A 240 -9.16 4.83 -19.76
N GLU A 241 -9.94 5.80 -19.32
CA GLU A 241 -9.91 7.16 -19.81
C GLU A 241 -9.60 8.14 -18.67
N THR A 242 -8.82 9.18 -18.95
CA THR A 242 -8.51 10.22 -17.98
C THR A 242 -9.07 11.55 -18.46
N MET A 243 -9.64 12.32 -17.53
CA MET A 243 -10.21 13.64 -17.81
C MET A 243 -9.82 14.62 -16.71
N GLY A 244 -9.68 15.88 -17.09
CA GLY A 244 -9.36 16.93 -16.17
C GLY A 244 -7.88 17.02 -15.85
N THR A 245 -7.57 17.90 -14.92
CA THR A 245 -6.22 18.13 -14.37
C THR A 245 -6.37 18.50 -12.90
N LEU A 246 -5.31 18.39 -12.12
CA LEU A 246 -5.35 18.89 -10.74
C LEU A 246 -5.82 20.36 -10.70
N PRO A 247 -6.64 20.74 -9.71
CA PRO A 247 -6.95 20.01 -8.48
C PRO A 247 -8.06 18.95 -8.59
N LEU A 248 -8.64 18.71 -9.74
CA LEU A 248 -9.68 17.72 -9.94
C LEU A 248 -9.43 16.92 -11.22
N GLU A 249 -9.11 15.67 -11.06
CA GLU A 249 -8.83 14.72 -12.13
C GLU A 249 -9.73 13.49 -11.98
N TYR A 250 -10.10 12.88 -13.10
CA TYR A 250 -10.96 11.71 -13.14
C TYR A 250 -10.26 10.59 -13.90
N LEU A 251 -10.35 9.37 -13.36
CA LEU A 251 -10.08 8.15 -14.10
C LEU A 251 -11.40 7.42 -14.28
N HIS A 252 -11.75 7.13 -15.50
CA HIS A 252 -12.90 6.30 -15.86
C HIS A 252 -12.41 4.92 -16.26
N LEU A 253 -12.86 3.89 -15.56
CA LEU A 253 -12.57 2.50 -15.83
C LEU A 253 -13.82 1.83 -16.40
N HIS A 254 -13.69 1.20 -17.55
CA HIS A 254 -14.69 0.29 -18.09
C HIS A 254 -14.23 -1.15 -17.86
N LEU A 255 -15.07 -1.94 -17.20
CA LEU A 255 -14.78 -3.33 -16.86
C LEU A 255 -15.48 -4.28 -17.84
N ALA A 256 -14.86 -5.42 -18.15
CA ALA A 256 -15.45 -6.46 -19.02
C ALA A 256 -16.81 -6.98 -18.52
N SER A 257 -17.02 -6.88 -17.20
CA SER A 257 -18.33 -7.15 -16.58
C SER A 257 -19.41 -6.13 -16.92
N GLY A 258 -19.08 -5.07 -17.66
CA GLY A 258 -19.97 -3.95 -18.00
C GLY A 258 -20.16 -2.94 -16.88
N ARG A 259 -19.32 -2.96 -15.84
CA ARG A 259 -19.32 -1.95 -14.79
C ARG A 259 -18.54 -0.73 -15.23
N GLU A 260 -19.03 0.45 -14.83
CA GLU A 260 -18.37 1.73 -15.03
C GLU A 260 -17.90 2.23 -13.68
N VAL A 261 -16.62 2.55 -13.54
CA VAL A 261 -16.02 3.01 -12.29
C VAL A 261 -15.34 4.34 -12.50
N MET A 262 -15.75 5.34 -11.72
CA MET A 262 -15.15 6.67 -11.74
C MET A 262 -14.27 6.84 -10.48
N ILE A 263 -13.00 7.12 -10.68
CA ILE A 263 -12.09 7.49 -9.60
C ILE A 263 -11.88 9.00 -9.66
N LEU A 264 -12.25 9.68 -8.58
CA LEU A 264 -12.03 11.11 -8.42
C LEU A 264 -10.71 11.33 -7.69
N ASN A 265 -9.75 11.95 -8.37
CA ASN A 265 -8.50 12.37 -7.77
C ASN A 265 -8.54 13.87 -7.48
N THR A 266 -8.41 14.25 -6.21
CA THR A 266 -8.44 15.66 -5.79
C THR A 266 -7.12 16.01 -5.11
N ALA A 267 -6.48 17.08 -5.54
CA ALA A 267 -5.35 17.64 -4.81
C ALA A 267 -5.80 18.20 -3.46
N SER A 268 -4.98 18.01 -2.45
CA SER A 268 -5.18 18.61 -1.14
C SER A 268 -3.87 19.21 -0.65
N ASP A 269 -3.95 20.47 -0.23
CA ASP A 269 -2.82 21.17 0.33
C ASP A 269 -2.65 20.92 1.85
N THR A 270 -3.61 20.19 2.44
CA THR A 270 -3.64 19.94 3.89
C THR A 270 -3.66 18.45 4.18
N PHE A 271 -2.53 17.92 4.60
CA PHE A 271 -2.40 16.58 5.14
C PHE A 271 -2.18 16.67 6.66
N PRO A 272 -2.76 15.78 7.47
CA PRO A 272 -3.60 14.60 7.18
C PRO A 272 -5.10 14.88 7.07
N GLU A 273 -5.52 16.11 7.21
CA GLU A 273 -6.91 16.48 7.46
C GLU A 273 -7.86 16.15 6.29
N THR A 274 -7.32 15.96 5.10
CA THR A 274 -8.09 15.72 3.88
C THR A 274 -7.84 14.39 3.19
N CYS A 275 -7.01 13.51 3.76
CA CYS A 275 -6.79 12.15 3.27
C CYS A 275 -8.02 11.28 3.59
N THR A 276 -9.14 11.56 2.91
CA THR A 276 -10.35 10.77 3.05
C THR A 276 -10.61 9.99 1.77
N PHE A 277 -10.82 8.69 1.93
CA PHE A 277 -11.31 7.84 0.87
C PHE A 277 -12.77 7.53 1.14
N TYR A 278 -13.60 7.59 0.10
CA TYR A 278 -14.94 7.09 0.17
C TYR A 278 -15.31 6.37 -1.12
N ALA A 279 -16.25 5.44 -1.04
CA ALA A 279 -16.75 4.72 -2.20
C ALA A 279 -18.28 4.78 -2.21
N SER A 280 -18.85 4.87 -3.40
CA SER A 280 -20.30 4.75 -3.62
C SER A 280 -20.53 3.80 -4.79
N ALA A 281 -21.56 2.97 -4.69
CA ALA A 281 -22.02 2.15 -5.79
C ALA A 281 -23.51 2.44 -6.06
N TYR A 282 -23.82 2.59 -7.32
CA TYR A 282 -25.16 2.86 -7.80
C TYR A 282 -25.60 1.74 -8.72
N GLY A 283 -26.71 1.14 -8.44
CA GLY A 283 -27.24 0.04 -9.23
C GLY A 283 -28.72 0.22 -9.50
N LYS A 284 -29.28 -0.71 -10.30
CA LYS A 284 -30.70 -0.66 -10.68
C LYS A 284 -31.65 -0.65 -9.48
N TYR A 285 -31.23 -1.25 -8.38
CA TYR A 285 -32.11 -1.49 -7.21
C TYR A 285 -31.70 -0.74 -5.96
N GLY A 286 -30.75 0.15 -6.04
CA GLY A 286 -30.32 0.97 -4.91
C GLY A 286 -28.88 1.42 -5.00
N ASP A 287 -28.42 2.02 -3.95
CA ASP A 287 -27.07 2.54 -3.80
C ASP A 287 -26.52 2.20 -2.41
N VAL A 288 -25.20 2.22 -2.33
CA VAL A 288 -24.45 2.05 -1.08
C VAL A 288 -23.29 3.04 -1.03
N HIS A 289 -23.03 3.58 0.14
CA HIS A 289 -21.98 4.58 0.39
C HIS A 289 -21.06 4.15 1.50
#